data_0d2c8660667f3334378ef97244433e5b
#
_entry.id   0d2c8660667f3334378ef97244433e5b
#
_cell.length_a   1.000
_cell.length_b   1.000
_cell.length_c   1.000
_cell.angle_alpha   90.00
_cell.angle_beta   90.00
_cell.angle_gamma   90.00
#
_symmetry.space_group_name_H-M   'P 1'
#
loop_
_entity.id
_entity.type
_entity.pdbx_description
1 polymer ?
#
loop_
_entity_poly.entity_id
_entity_poly.type
_entity_poly.pdbx_seq_one_letter_code
_entity_poly.pdbx_strand_id
1 'polypeptide(L)'
;MWDPFGVVAFFENLSQLTGIQIDQITFITVQITALTIAPTFQSLLHPSKASPALRQIVSLVLGVIFASTCFGRQLLHLFFLSTVSYVLLKTVNPLRVQWITLIVTLSYLSLMHLYRLFFEYASYSLDITGPLMVAVQKLTSLAFILHDNIHIKKNVSESNNHIKKNGSESNKVTYKITSVPSLLEFYGYMFNFQTLMVGPLVFFDDHMEWVNGENFTKHKLQANGSSTKTDLFQVLFRLFSKKLQQVLLLVCCMLV
;
A
#
# COMPACT_ATOMS: atom_id res chain seq x y z
N MET A 1 18.06 -22.18 1.22
CA MET A 1 16.73 -21.56 1.06
C MET A 1 15.72 -22.48 1.73
N TRP A 2 14.84 -21.98 2.58
CA TRP A 2 13.87 -22.82 3.30
C TRP A 2 12.72 -23.14 2.34
N ASP A 3 12.54 -24.41 1.99
CA ASP A 3 11.52 -24.84 1.02
C ASP A 3 10.47 -25.73 1.72
N PRO A 4 9.43 -25.13 2.32
CA PRO A 4 8.44 -25.89 3.06
C PRO A 4 7.46 -26.70 2.20
N PHE A 5 7.40 -26.48 0.87
CA PHE A 5 6.36 -27.07 0.01
C PHE A 5 6.83 -27.52 -1.38
N GLY A 6 8.14 -27.70 -1.62
CA GLY A 6 8.65 -28.03 -2.97
C GLY A 6 8.44 -26.93 -4.02
N VAL A 7 8.11 -25.73 -3.58
CA VAL A 7 7.82 -24.57 -4.44
C VAL A 7 9.09 -24.12 -5.17
N VAL A 8 10.26 -24.27 -4.51
CA VAL A 8 11.54 -23.90 -5.12
C VAL A 8 11.85 -24.79 -6.33
N ALA A 9 11.63 -26.11 -6.21
CA ALA A 9 11.85 -27.05 -7.33
C ALA A 9 10.96 -26.72 -8.54
N PHE A 10 9.72 -26.30 -8.32
CA PHE A 10 8.82 -25.85 -9.39
C PHE A 10 9.39 -24.61 -10.10
N PHE A 11 9.84 -23.60 -9.34
CA PHE A 11 10.40 -22.38 -9.90
C PHE A 11 11.77 -22.61 -10.57
N GLU A 12 12.59 -23.55 -10.07
CA GLU A 12 13.84 -23.95 -10.70
C GLU A 12 13.59 -24.58 -12.08
N ASN A 13 12.64 -25.50 -12.18
CA ASN A 13 12.26 -26.09 -13.46
C ASN A 13 11.74 -25.05 -14.46
N LEU A 14 10.93 -24.09 -13.98
CA LEU A 14 10.38 -23.02 -14.81
C LEU A 14 11.49 -22.06 -15.28
N SER A 15 12.47 -21.76 -14.39
CA SER A 15 13.64 -20.96 -14.72
C SER A 15 14.50 -21.62 -15.80
N GLN A 16 14.74 -22.91 -15.71
CA GLN A 16 15.50 -23.66 -16.72
C GLN A 16 14.80 -23.67 -18.08
N LEU A 17 13.46 -23.76 -18.10
CA LEU A 17 12.66 -23.74 -19.33
C LEU A 17 12.61 -22.36 -19.99
N THR A 18 12.55 -21.30 -19.22
CA THR A 18 12.34 -19.92 -19.72
C THR A 18 13.63 -19.14 -19.86
N GLY A 19 14.72 -19.55 -19.22
CA GLY A 19 15.97 -18.79 -19.15
C GLY A 19 15.89 -17.54 -18.25
N ILE A 20 14.78 -17.34 -17.53
CA ILE A 20 14.54 -16.18 -16.63
C ILE A 20 15.05 -16.54 -15.23
N GLN A 21 15.56 -15.56 -14.50
CA GLN A 21 16.03 -15.77 -13.11
C GLN A 21 14.86 -16.19 -12.19
N ILE A 22 15.15 -17.08 -11.24
CA ILE A 22 14.16 -17.64 -10.30
C ILE A 22 13.42 -16.53 -9.54
N ASP A 23 14.14 -15.49 -9.10
CA ASP A 23 13.58 -14.39 -8.34
C ASP A 23 12.51 -13.61 -9.15
N GLN A 24 12.78 -13.37 -10.44
CA GLN A 24 11.85 -12.71 -11.34
C GLN A 24 10.60 -13.55 -11.59
N ILE A 25 10.77 -14.85 -11.80
CA ILE A 25 9.65 -15.78 -11.99
C ILE A 25 8.79 -15.84 -10.73
N THR A 26 9.42 -15.96 -9.57
CA THR A 26 8.72 -15.98 -8.28
C THR A 26 7.90 -14.70 -8.10
N PHE A 27 8.50 -13.54 -8.40
CA PHE A 27 7.82 -12.25 -8.30
C PHE A 27 6.61 -12.16 -9.23
N ILE A 28 6.77 -12.53 -10.51
CA ILE A 28 5.68 -12.51 -11.49
C ILE A 28 4.55 -13.45 -11.06
N THR A 29 4.89 -14.65 -10.61
CA THR A 29 3.91 -15.64 -10.16
C THR A 29 3.14 -15.15 -8.94
N VAL A 30 3.80 -14.56 -7.97
CA VAL A 30 3.16 -13.95 -6.79
C VAL A 30 2.24 -12.80 -7.21
N GLN A 31 2.63 -11.96 -8.18
CA GLN A 31 1.78 -10.88 -8.68
C GLN A 31 0.52 -11.40 -9.38
N ILE A 32 0.65 -12.43 -10.23
CA ILE A 32 -0.50 -13.07 -10.88
C ILE A 32 -1.41 -13.71 -9.83
N THR A 33 -0.85 -14.38 -8.83
CA THR A 33 -1.60 -14.98 -7.72
C THR A 33 -2.34 -13.91 -6.91
N ALA A 34 -1.68 -12.80 -6.56
CA ALA A 34 -2.31 -11.69 -5.88
C ALA A 34 -3.47 -11.09 -6.68
N LEU A 35 -3.30 -11.01 -8.01
CA LEU A 35 -4.33 -10.50 -8.92
C LEU A 35 -5.54 -11.41 -8.99
N THR A 36 -5.35 -12.74 -9.03
CA THR A 36 -6.44 -13.72 -9.04
C THR A 36 -7.15 -13.84 -7.68
N ILE A 37 -6.42 -13.65 -6.58
CA ILE A 37 -7.00 -13.65 -5.23
C ILE A 37 -7.80 -12.37 -4.95
N ALA A 38 -7.47 -11.24 -5.56
CA ALA A 38 -8.12 -9.96 -5.27
C ALA A 38 -9.66 -9.97 -5.47
N PRO A 39 -10.24 -10.48 -6.59
CA PRO A 39 -11.70 -10.58 -6.74
C PRO A 39 -12.31 -11.59 -5.77
N THR A 40 -11.63 -12.71 -5.50
CA THR A 40 -12.06 -13.71 -4.52
C THR A 40 -12.11 -13.12 -3.11
N PHE A 41 -11.08 -12.35 -2.73
CA PHE A 41 -11.05 -11.60 -1.47
C PHE A 41 -12.25 -10.66 -1.34
N GLN A 42 -12.58 -9.91 -2.39
CA GLN A 42 -13.74 -9.01 -2.36
C GLN A 42 -15.07 -9.75 -2.26
N SER A 43 -15.18 -10.92 -2.89
CA SER A 43 -16.39 -11.75 -2.85
C SER A 43 -16.60 -12.39 -1.47
N LEU A 44 -15.54 -12.96 -0.89
CA LEU A 44 -15.60 -13.67 0.40
C LEU A 44 -15.68 -12.70 1.58
N LEU A 45 -14.87 -11.65 1.56
CA LEU A 45 -14.79 -10.64 2.61
C LEU A 45 -15.53 -9.34 2.22
N HIS A 46 -16.73 -9.49 1.64
CA HIS A 46 -17.57 -8.33 1.35
C HIS A 46 -17.90 -7.56 2.63
N PRO A 47 -17.93 -6.21 2.62
CA PRO A 47 -18.20 -5.40 3.83
C PRO A 47 -19.49 -5.73 4.57
N SER A 48 -20.47 -6.29 3.88
CA SER A 48 -21.73 -6.76 4.49
C SER A 48 -21.58 -8.06 5.28
N LYS A 49 -20.49 -8.83 5.07
CA LYS A 49 -20.30 -10.16 5.67
C LYS A 49 -19.14 -10.23 6.65
N ALA A 50 -18.14 -9.38 6.47
CA ALA A 50 -16.90 -9.41 7.24
C ALA A 50 -16.66 -8.07 7.96
N SER A 51 -16.14 -8.15 9.19
CA SER A 51 -15.77 -6.95 9.94
C SER A 51 -14.54 -6.26 9.29
N PRO A 52 -14.42 -4.93 9.43
CA PRO A 52 -13.26 -4.19 8.93
C PRO A 52 -11.92 -4.74 9.45
N ALA A 53 -11.87 -5.11 10.73
CA ALA A 53 -10.68 -5.69 11.34
C ALA A 53 -10.27 -7.02 10.69
N LEU A 54 -11.23 -7.90 10.39
CA LEU A 54 -10.96 -9.18 9.73
C LEU A 54 -10.40 -8.94 8.31
N ARG A 55 -10.95 -7.99 7.57
CA ARG A 55 -10.47 -7.63 6.23
C ARG A 55 -9.03 -7.11 6.27
N GLN A 56 -8.70 -6.29 7.26
CA GLN A 56 -7.33 -5.78 7.46
C GLN A 56 -6.36 -6.91 7.82
N ILE A 57 -6.73 -7.79 8.76
CA ILE A 57 -5.88 -8.91 9.17
C ILE A 57 -5.60 -9.85 8.01
N VAL A 58 -6.62 -10.25 7.26
CA VAL A 58 -6.44 -11.16 6.11
C VAL A 58 -5.58 -10.50 5.03
N SER A 59 -5.82 -9.23 4.74
CA SER A 59 -5.01 -8.47 3.76
C SER A 59 -3.55 -8.35 4.19
N LEU A 60 -3.29 -8.07 5.47
CA LEU A 60 -1.95 -8.00 6.05
C LEU A 60 -1.24 -9.34 5.98
N VAL A 61 -1.89 -10.42 6.41
CA VAL A 61 -1.31 -11.77 6.40
C VAL A 61 -0.95 -12.20 4.98
N LEU A 62 -1.84 -12.02 4.01
CA LEU A 62 -1.56 -12.30 2.60
C LEU A 62 -0.38 -11.46 2.09
N GLY A 63 -0.31 -10.19 2.43
CA GLY A 63 0.78 -9.31 2.04
C GLY A 63 2.13 -9.74 2.62
N VAL A 64 2.17 -10.12 3.90
CA VAL A 64 3.38 -10.63 4.54
C VAL A 64 3.82 -11.96 3.93
N ILE A 65 2.88 -12.89 3.65
CA ILE A 65 3.19 -14.17 2.99
C ILE A 65 3.80 -13.92 1.61
N PHE A 66 3.17 -13.10 0.77
CA PHE A 66 3.65 -12.79 -0.57
C PHE A 66 5.02 -12.10 -0.56
N ALA A 67 5.22 -11.12 0.33
CA ALA A 67 6.49 -10.43 0.46
C ALA A 67 7.60 -11.35 1.01
N SER A 68 7.28 -12.24 1.96
CA SER A 68 8.25 -13.20 2.49
C SER A 68 8.67 -14.23 1.45
N THR A 69 7.77 -14.63 0.55
CA THR A 69 8.08 -15.55 -0.56
C THR A 69 9.05 -14.90 -1.56
N CYS A 70 8.87 -13.60 -1.85
CA CYS A 70 9.72 -12.91 -2.83
C CYS A 70 11.06 -12.44 -2.24
N PHE A 71 11.05 -11.87 -1.02
CA PHE A 71 12.20 -11.14 -0.47
C PHE A 71 12.84 -11.86 0.73
N GLY A 72 12.21 -12.90 1.27
CA GLY A 72 12.75 -13.65 2.40
C GLY A 72 13.14 -12.74 3.58
N ARG A 73 14.44 -12.81 3.97
CA ARG A 73 14.97 -12.02 5.10
C ARG A 73 15.00 -10.52 4.85
N GLN A 74 15.04 -10.07 3.61
CA GLN A 74 15.05 -8.65 3.29
C GLN A 74 13.75 -7.95 3.71
N LEU A 75 12.66 -8.69 3.88
CA LEU A 75 11.39 -8.18 4.42
C LEU A 75 11.54 -7.50 5.79
N LEU A 76 12.56 -7.89 6.58
CA LEU A 76 12.83 -7.26 7.88
C LEU A 76 13.15 -5.76 7.75
N HIS A 77 13.75 -5.32 6.64
CA HIS A 77 14.01 -3.90 6.39
C HIS A 77 12.70 -3.10 6.27
N LEU A 78 11.68 -3.70 5.66
CA LEU A 78 10.36 -3.07 5.53
C LEU A 78 9.64 -2.99 6.89
N PHE A 79 9.71 -4.05 7.70
CA PHE A 79 9.18 -4.04 9.07
C PHE A 79 9.89 -3.01 9.93
N PHE A 80 11.22 -2.96 9.87
CA PHE A 80 12.03 -1.99 10.61
C PHE A 80 11.63 -0.56 10.25
N LEU A 81 11.62 -0.22 8.96
CA LEU A 81 11.26 1.13 8.51
C LEU A 81 9.84 1.51 8.91
N SER A 82 8.88 0.59 8.78
CA SER A 82 7.49 0.80 9.19
C SER A 82 7.37 1.04 10.69
N THR A 83 8.08 0.23 11.51
CA THR A 83 8.05 0.36 12.97
C THR A 83 8.65 1.68 13.42
N VAL A 84 9.83 2.05 12.89
CA VAL A 84 10.47 3.34 13.19
C VAL A 84 9.54 4.50 12.86
N SER A 85 8.94 4.47 11.66
CA SER A 85 8.01 5.52 11.23
C SER A 85 6.77 5.58 12.11
N TYR A 86 6.21 4.45 12.53
CA TYR A 86 5.07 4.43 13.46
C TYR A 86 5.40 5.06 14.83
N VAL A 87 6.59 4.77 15.35
CA VAL A 87 7.07 5.40 16.58
C VAL A 87 7.22 6.90 16.39
N LEU A 88 7.79 7.36 15.27
CA LEU A 88 7.90 8.78 14.94
C LEU A 88 6.53 9.46 14.88
N LEU A 89 5.54 8.84 14.22
CA LEU A 89 4.18 9.38 14.14
C LEU A 89 3.51 9.55 15.52
N LYS A 90 3.88 8.70 16.50
CA LYS A 90 3.35 8.77 17.86
C LYS A 90 4.11 9.72 18.80
N THR A 91 5.41 9.84 18.64
CA THR A 91 6.28 10.56 19.60
C THR A 91 6.62 11.97 19.18
N VAL A 92 6.69 12.22 17.88
CA VAL A 92 7.09 13.52 17.34
C VAL A 92 5.92 14.50 17.35
N ASN A 93 6.23 15.79 17.59
CA ASN A 93 5.21 16.83 17.49
C ASN A 93 4.55 16.85 16.10
N PRO A 94 3.21 16.81 16.03
CA PRO A 94 2.47 16.78 14.77
C PRO A 94 2.83 17.88 13.76
N LEU A 95 3.29 19.03 14.23
CA LEU A 95 3.69 20.14 13.37
C LEU A 95 5.03 19.93 12.62
N ARG A 96 5.82 18.95 13.02
CA ARG A 96 7.14 18.65 12.42
C ARG A 96 7.25 17.22 11.92
N VAL A 97 6.26 16.39 12.21
CA VAL A 97 6.30 14.95 11.95
C VAL A 97 6.50 14.64 10.47
N GLN A 98 5.92 15.43 9.55
CA GLN A 98 6.04 15.23 8.12
C GLN A 98 7.49 15.33 7.63
N TRP A 99 8.23 16.36 8.07
CA TRP A 99 9.62 16.58 7.65
C TRP A 99 10.56 15.54 8.27
N ILE A 100 10.36 15.20 9.54
CA ILE A 100 11.18 14.21 10.24
C ILE A 100 10.98 12.84 9.62
N THR A 101 9.73 12.44 9.37
CA THR A 101 9.42 11.16 8.71
C THR A 101 10.00 11.12 7.29
N LEU A 102 9.87 12.21 6.51
CA LEU A 102 10.43 12.31 5.17
C LEU A 102 11.95 12.11 5.20
N ILE A 103 12.66 12.85 6.05
CA ILE A 103 14.14 12.78 6.15
C ILE A 103 14.58 11.38 6.56
N VAL A 104 13.97 10.80 7.59
CA VAL A 104 14.34 9.47 8.11
C VAL A 104 14.10 8.39 7.07
N THR A 105 12.92 8.38 6.43
CA THR A 105 12.57 7.34 5.46
C THR A 105 13.37 7.45 4.17
N LEU A 106 13.62 8.67 3.66
CA LEU A 106 14.47 8.90 2.49
C LEU A 106 15.94 8.58 2.77
N SER A 107 16.46 8.95 3.94
CA SER A 107 17.84 8.61 4.34
C SER A 107 18.03 7.09 4.39
N TYR A 108 17.07 6.37 4.98
CA TYR A 108 17.11 4.91 5.03
C TYR A 108 17.07 4.29 3.63
N LEU A 109 16.17 4.75 2.77
CA LEU A 109 16.09 4.29 1.38
C LEU A 109 17.39 4.56 0.62
N SER A 110 17.96 5.77 0.77
CA SER A 110 19.24 6.15 0.15
C SER A 110 20.39 5.25 0.62
N LEU A 111 20.44 4.94 1.91
CA LEU A 111 21.43 3.99 2.45
C LEU A 111 21.30 2.61 1.85
N MET A 112 20.08 2.10 1.67
CA MET A 112 19.83 0.81 1.02
C MET A 112 20.26 0.82 -0.45
N HIS A 113 19.99 1.89 -1.19
CA HIS A 113 20.48 2.03 -2.57
C HIS A 113 22.00 2.13 -2.66
N LEU A 114 22.64 2.88 -1.75
CA LEU A 114 24.09 2.98 -1.69
C LEU A 114 24.72 1.63 -1.32
N TYR A 115 24.14 0.90 -0.35
CA TYR A 115 24.58 -0.44 0.01
C TYR A 115 24.58 -1.35 -1.22
N ARG A 116 23.49 -1.36 -1.97
CA ARG A 116 23.38 -2.14 -3.20
C ARG A 116 24.42 -1.73 -4.26
N LEU A 117 24.61 -0.42 -4.44
CA LEU A 117 25.60 0.10 -5.40
C LEU A 117 27.03 -0.34 -5.07
N PHE A 118 27.41 -0.41 -3.78
CA PHE A 118 28.78 -0.74 -3.38
C PHE A 118 29.02 -2.25 -3.25
N PHE A 119 28.02 -3.01 -2.79
CA PHE A 119 28.19 -4.42 -2.44
C PHE A 119 27.55 -5.40 -3.43
N GLU A 120 26.53 -4.97 -4.17
CA GLU A 120 25.81 -5.82 -5.12
C GLU A 120 25.79 -5.22 -6.53
N TYR A 121 26.87 -4.50 -6.89
CA TYR A 121 26.98 -3.87 -8.21
C TYR A 121 26.87 -4.92 -9.32
N ALA A 122 26.01 -4.61 -10.32
CA ALA A 122 25.68 -5.48 -11.46
C ALA A 122 24.98 -6.81 -11.12
N SER A 123 24.47 -6.97 -9.90
CA SER A 123 23.55 -8.08 -9.59
C SER A 123 22.14 -7.72 -10.06
N TYR A 124 21.61 -8.49 -11.00
CA TYR A 124 20.22 -8.35 -11.49
C TYR A 124 19.19 -9.06 -10.59
N SER A 125 19.56 -9.38 -9.34
CA SER A 125 18.65 -10.03 -8.40
C SER A 125 17.54 -9.07 -7.95
N LEU A 126 16.34 -9.63 -7.76
CA LEU A 126 15.22 -8.92 -7.17
C LEU A 126 15.52 -8.56 -5.72
N ASP A 127 15.37 -7.30 -5.36
CA ASP A 127 15.64 -6.81 -4.02
C ASP A 127 14.44 -6.05 -3.41
N ILE A 128 14.56 -5.76 -2.12
CA ILE A 128 13.52 -5.08 -1.33
C ILE A 128 13.41 -3.58 -1.64
N THR A 129 14.31 -2.98 -2.42
CA THR A 129 14.33 -1.53 -2.65
C THR A 129 13.05 -1.04 -3.35
N GLY A 130 12.49 -1.84 -4.28
CA GLY A 130 11.20 -1.53 -4.92
C GLY A 130 10.05 -1.36 -3.92
N PRO A 131 9.72 -2.38 -3.12
CA PRO A 131 8.75 -2.25 -2.03
C PRO A 131 9.09 -1.16 -1.01
N LEU A 132 10.37 -0.93 -0.70
CA LEU A 132 10.78 0.17 0.19
C LEU A 132 10.44 1.55 -0.40
N MET A 133 10.60 1.76 -1.72
CA MET A 133 10.19 3.00 -2.37
C MET A 133 8.68 3.25 -2.19
N VAL A 134 7.85 2.22 -2.40
CA VAL A 134 6.39 2.32 -2.18
C VAL A 134 6.09 2.58 -0.71
N ALA A 135 6.79 1.93 0.21
CA ALA A 135 6.63 2.14 1.64
C ALA A 135 6.98 3.57 2.07
N VAL A 136 8.09 4.13 1.57
CA VAL A 136 8.47 5.53 1.83
C VAL A 136 7.39 6.49 1.36
N GLN A 137 6.83 6.28 0.16
CA GLN A 137 5.74 7.11 -0.35
C GLN A 137 4.48 7.02 0.54
N LYS A 138 4.10 5.82 0.99
CA LYS A 138 2.97 5.62 1.91
C LYS A 138 3.20 6.30 3.26
N LEU A 139 4.38 6.13 3.85
CA LEU A 139 4.74 6.68 5.15
C LEU A 139 4.78 8.20 5.14
N THR A 140 5.39 8.78 4.11
CA THR A 140 5.47 10.23 3.95
C THR A 140 4.08 10.82 3.69
N SER A 141 3.28 10.24 2.80
CA SER A 141 1.92 10.72 2.54
C SER A 141 1.05 10.70 3.80
N LEU A 142 1.15 9.64 4.62
CA LEU A 142 0.44 9.55 5.89
C LEU A 142 0.89 10.64 6.87
N ALA A 143 2.20 10.91 6.97
CA ALA A 143 2.74 11.94 7.84
C ALA A 143 2.28 13.35 7.42
N PHE A 144 2.22 13.64 6.11
CA PHE A 144 1.69 14.90 5.58
C PHE A 144 0.20 15.04 5.85
N ILE A 145 -0.61 14.01 5.62
CA ILE A 145 -2.05 14.02 5.90
C ILE A 145 -2.32 14.31 7.39
N LEU A 146 -1.58 13.67 8.30
CA LEU A 146 -1.71 13.92 9.74
C LEU A 146 -1.37 15.36 10.11
N HIS A 147 -0.29 15.92 9.55
CA HIS A 147 0.09 17.31 9.77
C HIS A 147 -1.00 18.27 9.30
N ASP A 148 -1.47 18.12 8.05
CA ASP A 148 -2.44 19.04 7.44
C ASP A 148 -3.77 19.04 8.18
N ASN A 149 -4.24 17.88 8.63
CA ASN A 149 -5.48 17.76 9.39
C ASN A 149 -5.40 18.44 10.77
N ILE A 150 -4.26 18.35 11.44
CA ILE A 150 -4.06 19.01 12.72
C ILE A 150 -3.97 20.52 12.53
N HIS A 151 -3.31 20.98 11.48
CA HIS A 151 -3.23 22.40 11.11
C HIS A 151 -4.61 22.98 10.82
N ILE A 152 -5.42 22.28 10.03
CA ILE A 152 -6.80 22.70 9.73
C ILE A 152 -7.63 22.77 11.01
N LYS A 153 -7.55 21.75 11.87
CA LYS A 153 -8.30 21.71 13.14
C LYS A 153 -7.90 22.85 14.07
N LYS A 154 -6.62 23.21 14.14
CA LYS A 154 -6.13 24.32 14.94
C LYS A 154 -6.65 25.66 14.42
N ASN A 155 -6.55 25.90 13.11
CA ASN A 155 -7.02 27.12 12.47
C ASN A 155 -8.56 27.29 12.58
N VAL A 156 -9.33 26.21 12.47
CA VAL A 156 -10.79 26.24 12.67
C VAL A 156 -11.14 26.55 14.12
N SER A 157 -10.39 26.05 15.10
CA SER A 157 -10.60 26.35 16.52
C SER A 157 -10.30 27.81 16.83
N GLU A 158 -9.26 28.37 16.24
CA GLU A 158 -8.89 29.79 16.40
C GLU A 158 -9.89 30.71 15.67
N SER A 159 -10.37 30.32 14.49
CA SER A 159 -11.35 31.09 13.70
C SER A 159 -12.73 31.11 14.34
N ASN A 160 -13.18 30.03 14.99
CA ASN A 160 -14.47 29.98 15.69
C ASN A 160 -14.51 30.91 16.92
N ASN A 161 -13.37 31.34 17.43
CA ASN A 161 -13.28 32.37 18.48
C ASN A 161 -13.44 33.80 17.93
N HIS A 162 -13.30 34.01 16.61
CA HIS A 162 -13.32 35.34 16.01
C HIS A 162 -14.47 35.61 15.00
N ILE A 163 -15.20 34.59 14.50
CA ILE A 163 -16.19 34.82 13.45
C ILE A 163 -17.50 34.01 13.69
N LYS A 164 -18.40 34.60 14.43
CA LYS A 164 -19.83 34.44 14.15
C LYS A 164 -20.16 35.44 13.01
N LYS A 165 -20.08 35.02 11.75
CA LYS A 165 -20.88 35.50 10.59
C LYS A 165 -20.15 35.24 9.27
N ASN A 166 -20.93 34.73 8.35
CA ASN A 166 -20.80 34.64 6.90
C ASN A 166 -20.29 33.29 6.36
N GLY A 167 -21.29 32.56 5.88
CA GLY A 167 -21.12 31.34 5.10
C GLY A 167 -20.40 31.62 3.79
N SER A 168 -19.33 30.92 3.60
CA SER A 168 -18.81 30.60 2.28
C SER A 168 -18.25 29.19 2.39
N GLU A 169 -18.95 28.25 1.76
CA GLU A 169 -18.47 26.89 1.53
C GLU A 169 -17.27 26.96 0.61
N SER A 170 -16.08 27.05 1.17
CA SER A 170 -14.88 26.67 0.43
C SER A 170 -14.82 25.15 0.40
N ASN A 171 -14.69 24.54 -0.77
CA ASN A 171 -14.47 23.11 -1.01
C ASN A 171 -13.24 22.62 -0.21
N LYS A 172 -13.45 22.29 1.07
CA LYS A 172 -12.44 21.71 1.93
C LYS A 172 -12.35 20.24 1.58
N VAL A 173 -11.22 19.84 1.03
CA VAL A 173 -10.78 18.43 1.04
C VAL A 173 -10.65 18.04 2.52
N THR A 174 -11.68 17.46 3.09
CA THR A 174 -11.70 17.04 4.49
C THR A 174 -11.12 15.64 4.56
N TYR A 175 -9.84 15.53 4.85
CA TYR A 175 -9.24 14.25 5.20
C TYR A 175 -9.87 13.76 6.52
N LYS A 176 -10.30 12.49 6.55
CA LYS A 176 -11.02 11.89 7.70
C LYS A 176 -10.12 11.61 8.92
N ILE A 177 -8.80 11.57 8.75
CA ILE A 177 -7.86 11.19 9.80
C ILE A 177 -7.54 12.39 10.69
N THR A 178 -7.96 12.34 11.93
CA THR A 178 -7.66 13.36 12.94
C THR A 178 -6.72 12.90 14.05
N SER A 179 -6.32 11.63 14.03
CA SER A 179 -5.46 10.99 15.03
C SER A 179 -4.54 9.96 14.38
N VAL A 180 -3.44 9.64 15.07
CA VAL A 180 -2.56 8.56 14.62
C VAL A 180 -3.33 7.24 14.54
N PRO A 181 -3.25 6.50 13.43
CA PRO A 181 -3.98 5.25 13.25
C PRO A 181 -3.59 4.20 14.30
N SER A 182 -4.49 3.26 14.56
CA SER A 182 -4.19 2.09 15.38
C SER A 182 -3.09 1.23 14.74
N LEU A 183 -2.46 0.38 15.54
CA LEU A 183 -1.40 -0.51 15.06
C LEU A 183 -1.88 -1.40 13.91
N LEU A 184 -3.08 -1.96 14.03
CA LEU A 184 -3.67 -2.81 13.01
C LEU A 184 -3.97 -2.06 11.72
N GLU A 185 -4.52 -0.86 11.80
CA GLU A 185 -4.80 -0.01 10.64
C GLU A 185 -3.50 0.38 9.92
N PHE A 186 -2.47 0.75 10.68
CA PHE A 186 -1.19 1.14 10.13
C PHE A 186 -0.50 -0.02 9.41
N TYR A 187 -0.35 -1.19 10.07
CA TYR A 187 0.29 -2.34 9.43
C TYR A 187 -0.57 -2.96 8.33
N GLY A 188 -1.91 -2.96 8.49
CA GLY A 188 -2.83 -3.36 7.43
C GLY A 188 -2.71 -2.50 6.17
N TYR A 189 -2.49 -1.20 6.33
CA TYR A 189 -2.20 -0.28 5.23
C TYR A 189 -0.83 -0.53 4.61
N MET A 190 0.22 -0.66 5.43
CA MET A 190 1.59 -0.85 4.96
C MET A 190 1.76 -2.16 4.20
N PHE A 191 1.25 -3.27 4.76
CA PHE A 191 1.43 -4.62 4.23
C PHE A 191 0.21 -5.13 3.43
N ASN A 192 -0.64 -4.24 2.94
CA ASN A 192 -1.73 -4.65 2.06
C ASN A 192 -1.18 -5.35 0.81
N PHE A 193 -1.57 -6.63 0.60
CA PHE A 193 -1.08 -7.46 -0.51
C PHE A 193 -1.30 -6.86 -1.90
N GLN A 194 -2.31 -6.00 -2.06
CA GLN A 194 -2.64 -5.37 -3.34
C GLN A 194 -1.67 -4.23 -3.71
N THR A 195 -1.08 -3.57 -2.72
CA THR A 195 -0.32 -2.32 -2.91
C THR A 195 1.11 -2.39 -2.39
N LEU A 196 1.51 -3.52 -1.77
CA LEU A 196 2.82 -3.67 -1.15
C LEU A 196 3.95 -3.79 -2.18
N MET A 197 3.77 -4.67 -3.17
CA MET A 197 4.86 -5.08 -4.07
C MET A 197 5.11 -4.07 -5.19
N VAL A 198 4.06 -3.72 -5.93
CA VAL A 198 4.12 -2.88 -7.14
C VAL A 198 2.83 -2.06 -7.28
N GLY A 199 2.05 -1.97 -6.25
CA GLY A 199 0.76 -1.27 -6.33
C GLY A 199 0.94 0.23 -6.50
N PRO A 200 -0.06 0.91 -7.07
CA PRO A 200 -0.09 2.36 -7.06
C PRO A 200 -0.10 2.88 -5.62
N LEU A 201 0.42 4.08 -5.42
CA LEU A 201 0.27 4.76 -4.15
C LEU A 201 -1.23 4.93 -3.87
N VAL A 202 -1.70 4.33 -2.80
CA VAL A 202 -3.06 4.51 -2.27
C VAL A 202 -2.93 5.33 -0.99
N PHE A 203 -3.70 6.41 -0.88
CA PHE A 203 -3.72 7.20 0.35
C PHE A 203 -4.39 6.43 1.48
N PHE A 204 -4.03 6.76 2.70
CA PHE A 204 -4.55 6.05 3.87
C PHE A 204 -6.07 6.20 4.01
N ASP A 205 -6.63 7.37 3.69
CA ASP A 205 -8.08 7.61 3.71
C ASP A 205 -8.83 6.69 2.74
N ASP A 206 -8.32 6.56 1.51
CA ASP A 206 -8.90 5.68 0.48
C ASP A 206 -8.83 4.21 0.89
N HIS A 207 -7.70 3.83 1.53
CA HIS A 207 -7.55 2.48 2.09
C HIS A 207 -8.58 2.20 3.18
N MET A 208 -8.78 3.14 4.11
CA MET A 208 -9.75 2.99 5.19
C MET A 208 -11.20 2.99 4.67
N GLU A 209 -11.53 3.82 3.68
CA GLU A 209 -12.83 3.77 2.99
C GLU A 209 -13.08 2.40 2.33
N TRP A 210 -12.04 1.82 1.72
CA TRP A 210 -12.11 0.50 1.14
C TRP A 210 -12.31 -0.58 2.22
N VAL A 211 -11.57 -0.51 3.33
CA VAL A 211 -11.69 -1.45 4.46
C VAL A 211 -13.08 -1.38 5.08
N ASN A 212 -13.60 -0.17 5.32
CA ASN A 212 -14.93 0.06 5.91
C ASN A 212 -16.08 -0.22 4.93
N GLY A 213 -15.79 -0.32 3.63
CA GLY A 213 -16.80 -0.54 2.61
C GLY A 213 -17.61 0.70 2.22
N GLU A 214 -17.18 1.90 2.62
CA GLU A 214 -17.86 3.15 2.29
C GLU A 214 -17.89 3.41 0.78
N ASN A 215 -16.90 2.95 0.04
CA ASN A 215 -16.85 3.02 -1.42
C ASN A 215 -18.04 2.32 -2.07
N PHE A 216 -18.47 1.17 -1.53
CA PHE A 216 -19.65 0.45 -2.04
C PHE A 216 -20.95 1.22 -1.82
N THR A 217 -21.04 1.98 -0.72
CA THR A 217 -22.21 2.79 -0.39
C THR A 217 -22.26 4.05 -1.27
N LYS A 218 -21.11 4.70 -1.48
CA LYS A 218 -21.00 5.87 -2.39
C LYS A 218 -21.39 5.49 -3.83
N HIS A 219 -20.90 4.35 -4.32
CA HIS A 219 -21.27 3.87 -5.66
C HIS A 219 -22.75 3.48 -5.78
N LYS A 220 -23.35 2.90 -4.72
CA LYS A 220 -24.80 2.63 -4.72
C LYS A 220 -25.64 3.90 -4.77
N LEU A 221 -25.24 4.95 -4.08
CA LEU A 221 -25.93 6.25 -4.11
C LEU A 221 -25.78 6.94 -5.48
N GLN A 222 -24.66 6.81 -6.14
CA GLN A 222 -24.46 7.31 -7.51
C GLN A 222 -25.19 6.45 -8.55
N ALA A 223 -25.30 5.14 -8.36
CA ALA A 223 -26.00 4.23 -9.26
C ALA A 223 -27.53 4.33 -9.18
N ASN A 224 -28.08 4.78 -8.06
CA ASN A 224 -29.53 5.07 -7.95
C ASN A 224 -29.95 6.28 -8.78
N GLY A 225 -29.00 7.07 -9.33
CA GLY A 225 -29.23 8.13 -10.31
C GLY A 225 -29.09 7.70 -11.76
N SER A 226 -28.54 6.52 -12.07
CA SER A 226 -28.46 5.96 -13.42
C SER A 226 -28.32 4.44 -13.35
N SER A 227 -29.34 3.77 -13.87
CA SER A 227 -29.45 2.31 -13.94
C SER A 227 -28.35 1.71 -14.81
N THR A 228 -27.39 0.97 -14.21
CA THR A 228 -26.78 -0.17 -14.92
C THR A 228 -26.00 -1.08 -13.95
N LYS A 229 -26.37 -2.35 -13.94
CA LYS A 229 -25.65 -3.46 -13.30
C LYS A 229 -24.26 -3.74 -13.90
N THR A 230 -23.87 -2.99 -14.91
CA THR A 230 -22.63 -3.11 -15.68
C THR A 230 -21.40 -2.50 -15.01
N ASP A 231 -21.57 -1.67 -13.99
CA ASP A 231 -20.49 -0.81 -13.51
C ASP A 231 -19.48 -1.51 -12.59
N LEU A 232 -19.90 -2.52 -11.82
CA LEU A 232 -18.98 -3.23 -10.92
C LEU A 232 -17.95 -4.06 -11.71
N PHE A 233 -18.41 -4.73 -12.76
CA PHE A 233 -17.54 -5.50 -13.65
C PHE A 233 -16.59 -4.60 -14.45
N GLN A 234 -17.08 -3.44 -14.92
CA GLN A 234 -16.25 -2.46 -15.62
C GLN A 234 -15.23 -1.80 -14.69
N VAL A 235 -15.58 -1.48 -13.44
CA VAL A 235 -14.63 -0.96 -12.44
C VAL A 235 -13.58 -2.00 -12.10
N LEU A 236 -14.00 -3.25 -11.86
CA LEU A 236 -13.08 -4.37 -11.65
C LEU A 236 -12.20 -4.61 -12.88
N PHE A 237 -12.75 -4.56 -14.08
CA PHE A 237 -12.02 -4.72 -15.33
C PHE A 237 -11.04 -3.58 -15.58
N ARG A 238 -11.40 -2.33 -15.28
CA ARG A 238 -10.49 -1.16 -15.35
C ARG A 238 -9.36 -1.25 -14.33
N LEU A 239 -9.63 -1.67 -13.10
CA LEU A 239 -8.62 -1.90 -12.06
C LEU A 239 -7.71 -3.07 -12.45
N PHE A 240 -8.28 -4.15 -12.97
CA PHE A 240 -7.56 -5.29 -13.50
C PHE A 240 -6.67 -4.90 -14.70
N SER A 241 -7.21 -4.16 -15.65
CA SER A 241 -6.48 -3.68 -16.83
C SER A 241 -5.33 -2.74 -16.45
N LYS A 242 -5.54 -1.80 -15.51
CA LYS A 242 -4.47 -0.92 -15.01
C LYS A 242 -3.36 -1.70 -14.29
N LYS A 243 -3.72 -2.67 -13.44
CA LYS A 243 -2.73 -3.53 -12.77
C LYS A 243 -2.02 -4.45 -13.75
N LEU A 244 -2.72 -5.03 -14.70
CA LEU A 244 -2.12 -5.86 -15.75
C LEU A 244 -1.14 -5.03 -16.59
N GLN A 245 -1.49 -3.80 -16.94
CA GLN A 245 -0.62 -2.89 -17.68
C GLN A 245 0.63 -2.50 -16.87
N GLN A 246 0.52 -2.32 -15.55
CA GLN A 246 1.67 -2.08 -14.67
C GLN A 246 2.57 -3.31 -14.54
N VAL A 247 2.00 -4.50 -14.40
CA VAL A 247 2.74 -5.76 -14.37
C VAL A 247 3.45 -6.00 -15.71
N LEU A 248 2.78 -5.75 -16.84
CA LEU A 248 3.36 -5.84 -18.19
C LEU A 248 4.53 -4.85 -18.38
N LEU A 249 4.36 -3.59 -17.95
CA LEU A 249 5.44 -2.59 -17.98
C LEU A 249 6.65 -3.02 -17.15
N LEU A 250 6.43 -3.59 -15.96
CA LEU A 250 7.51 -4.10 -15.13
C LEU A 250 8.19 -5.31 -15.73
N VAL A 251 7.43 -6.24 -16.30
CA VAL A 251 8.00 -7.39 -17.02
C VAL A 251 8.83 -6.90 -18.22
N CYS A 252 8.34 -5.93 -18.97
CA CYS A 252 9.13 -5.32 -20.04
C CYS A 252 10.41 -4.64 -19.53
N CYS A 253 10.34 -3.91 -18.40
CA CYS A 253 11.53 -3.29 -17.80
C CYS A 253 12.51 -4.29 -17.19
N MET A 254 12.05 -5.50 -16.84
CA MET A 254 12.92 -6.57 -16.32
C MET A 254 13.55 -7.42 -17.44
N LEU A 255 13.00 -7.39 -18.66
CA LEU A 255 13.49 -8.14 -19.82
C LEU A 255 14.45 -7.33 -20.71
N VAL A 256 14.61 -6.03 -20.45
CA VAL A 256 15.58 -5.12 -21.06
C VAL A 256 16.77 -4.89 -20.13
#